data_5e9a03aa8eacb26b1ad148db7b9c350e
#
_entry.id   5e9a03aa8eacb26b1ad148db7b9c350e
#
_cell.length_a   1.000
_cell.length_b   1.000
_cell.length_c   1.000
_cell.angle_alpha   90.00
_cell.angle_beta   90.00
_cell.angle_gamma   90.00
#
_symmetry.space_group_name_H-M   'P 1'
#
loop_
_entity.id
_entity.type
_entity.pdbx_description
1 polymer ?
#
loop_
_entity_poly.entity_id
_entity_poly.type
_entity_poly.pdbx_seq_one_letter_code
_entity_poly.pdbx_strand_id
1 'polypeptide(L)'
;MDKAVLHDHLDGGLRAQTAKELAVKDSYKPLIEVENIEKFFNRESSESLEDYLEAFVHTTALMSSYDNLERIAFEAAEDMHMCGVTLYESRYAPLYSVNNDLNVEDVINAINSGFNQAENIYGIKSGLILCGMRNDKQNVSLVSEIAIDYKDKIIGFDIAGPEYNYLPSLFSSEFNNLSENGINLT
;
A
#
# COMPACT_ATOMS: atom_id res chain seq x y z
N MET A 1 -26.19 -7.18 -0.11
CA MET A 1 -25.38 -7.56 -1.30
C MET A 1 -23.95 -7.37 -0.89
N ASP A 2 -23.16 -8.44 -0.93
CA ASP A 2 -21.76 -8.38 -0.59
C ASP A 2 -21.00 -7.52 -1.61
N LYS A 3 -20.07 -6.69 -1.14
CA LYS A 3 -19.24 -5.82 -1.97
C LYS A 3 -17.80 -6.30 -1.94
N ALA A 4 -17.11 -6.18 -3.07
CA ALA A 4 -15.67 -6.40 -3.18
C ALA A 4 -14.97 -5.13 -3.66
N VAL A 5 -13.81 -4.83 -3.09
CA VAL A 5 -12.88 -3.82 -3.60
C VAL A 5 -11.59 -4.56 -3.96
N LEU A 6 -11.26 -4.55 -5.26
CA LEU A 6 -10.13 -5.31 -5.81
C LEU A 6 -8.98 -4.39 -6.25
N HIS A 7 -9.16 -3.07 -6.16
CA HIS A 7 -8.16 -2.09 -6.53
C HIS A 7 -8.18 -0.91 -5.56
N ASP A 8 -7.32 -1.00 -4.57
CA ASP A 8 -7.08 0.05 -3.57
C ASP A 8 -5.59 0.15 -3.28
N HIS A 9 -5.12 1.35 -2.92
CA HIS A 9 -3.75 1.61 -2.54
C HIS A 9 -3.67 1.92 -1.05
N LEU A 10 -2.98 1.06 -0.29
CA LEU A 10 -2.92 1.17 1.17
C LEU A 10 -2.36 2.52 1.64
N ASP A 11 -1.37 3.04 0.94
CA ASP A 11 -0.76 4.35 1.20
C ASP A 11 -1.64 5.53 0.80
N GLY A 12 -2.67 5.30 -0.02
CA GLY A 12 -3.68 6.31 -0.40
C GLY A 12 -4.89 6.36 0.54
N GLY A 13 -5.14 5.31 1.31
CA GLY A 13 -6.29 5.17 2.21
C GLY A 13 -6.06 5.60 3.66
N LEU A 14 -4.91 6.19 3.98
CA LEU A 14 -4.56 6.61 5.34
C LEU A 14 -5.52 7.69 5.86
N ARG A 15 -6.16 7.43 7.00
CA ARG A 15 -7.04 8.42 7.66
C ARG A 15 -6.25 9.68 8.00
N ALA A 16 -6.80 10.85 7.70
CA ALA A 16 -6.17 12.14 7.99
C ALA A 16 -5.82 12.30 9.48
N GLN A 17 -6.73 11.87 10.37
CA GLN A 17 -6.50 11.91 11.82
C GLN A 17 -5.32 11.00 12.22
N THR A 18 -5.25 9.78 11.68
CA THR A 18 -4.14 8.85 11.93
C THR A 18 -2.83 9.42 11.43
N ALA A 19 -2.82 10.03 10.24
CA ALA A 19 -1.64 10.71 9.71
C ALA A 19 -1.13 11.79 10.68
N LYS A 20 -2.02 12.59 11.27
CA LYS A 20 -1.65 13.61 12.26
C LYS A 20 -1.06 13.02 13.53
N GLU A 21 -1.67 11.95 14.05
CA GLU A 21 -1.22 11.26 15.26
C GLU A 21 0.17 10.62 15.06
N LEU A 22 0.36 9.92 13.95
CA LEU A 22 1.63 9.30 13.60
C LEU A 22 2.72 10.35 13.33
N ALA A 23 2.39 11.47 12.67
CA ALA A 23 3.32 12.56 12.47
C ALA A 23 3.83 13.12 13.80
N VAL A 24 2.96 13.27 14.81
CA VAL A 24 3.37 13.69 16.17
C VAL A 24 4.22 12.63 16.85
N LYS A 25 3.79 11.34 16.81
CA LYS A 25 4.52 10.20 17.37
C LYS A 25 5.95 10.11 16.82
N ASP A 26 6.10 10.23 15.50
CA ASP A 26 7.37 10.02 14.80
C ASP A 26 8.16 11.33 14.58
N SER A 27 7.66 12.45 15.12
CA SER A 27 8.25 13.79 14.95
C SER A 27 8.40 14.22 13.49
N TYR A 28 7.46 13.82 12.63
CA TYR A 28 7.42 14.13 11.20
C TYR A 28 6.89 15.55 10.96
N LYS A 29 7.79 16.52 11.00
CA LYS A 29 7.48 17.96 10.93
C LYS A 29 6.57 18.38 9.77
N PRO A 30 6.73 17.87 8.52
CA PRO A 30 5.89 18.32 7.41
C PRO A 30 4.38 18.23 7.66
N LEU A 31 3.92 17.26 8.44
CA LEU A 31 2.50 17.12 8.77
C LEU A 31 2.12 17.69 10.15
N ILE A 32 3.07 17.83 11.07
CA ILE A 32 2.80 18.44 12.39
C ILE A 32 2.31 19.90 12.23
N GLU A 33 2.92 20.64 11.30
CA GLU A 33 2.66 22.07 11.07
C GLU A 33 1.43 22.31 10.20
N VAL A 34 0.79 21.28 9.65
CA VAL A 34 -0.43 21.42 8.84
C VAL A 34 -1.62 21.73 9.75
N GLU A 35 -2.26 22.88 9.55
CA GLU A 35 -3.43 23.33 10.34
C GLU A 35 -4.67 22.45 10.09
N ASN A 36 -4.95 22.15 8.81
CA ASN A 36 -6.09 21.32 8.41
C ASN A 36 -5.61 20.12 7.59
N ILE A 37 -5.41 19.00 8.28
CA ILE A 37 -4.87 17.78 7.70
C ILE A 37 -5.84 17.14 6.70
N GLU A 38 -7.14 17.22 6.92
CA GLU A 38 -8.16 16.70 5.98
C GLU A 38 -8.11 17.43 4.65
N LYS A 39 -8.05 18.78 4.70
CA LYS A 39 -7.93 19.60 3.49
C LYS A 39 -6.59 19.35 2.78
N PHE A 40 -5.53 19.08 3.52
CA PHE A 40 -4.20 18.78 2.96
C PHE A 40 -4.22 17.51 2.11
N PHE A 41 -4.90 16.44 2.58
CA PHE A 41 -5.01 15.17 1.86
C PHE A 41 -6.17 15.14 0.85
N ASN A 42 -7.11 16.11 0.88
CA ASN A 42 -8.15 16.20 -0.14
C ASN A 42 -7.54 16.75 -1.45
N ARG A 43 -7.34 15.87 -2.42
CA ARG A 43 -6.72 16.16 -3.71
C ARG A 43 -7.74 16.18 -4.87
N GLU A 44 -9.03 16.44 -4.59
CA GLU A 44 -10.08 16.52 -5.62
C GLU A 44 -9.79 17.58 -6.71
N SER A 45 -8.94 18.56 -6.40
CA SER A 45 -8.56 19.65 -7.32
C SER A 45 -7.17 19.49 -7.93
N SER A 46 -6.54 18.29 -7.83
CA SER A 46 -5.24 18.06 -8.44
C SER A 46 -5.30 18.24 -9.96
N GLU A 47 -4.33 19.00 -10.51
CA GLU A 47 -4.28 19.33 -11.94
C GLU A 47 -3.56 18.27 -12.77
N SER A 48 -2.74 17.41 -12.13
CA SER A 48 -1.98 16.33 -12.75
C SER A 48 -1.88 15.12 -11.84
N LEU A 49 -1.45 13.98 -12.40
CA LEU A 49 -1.12 12.79 -11.62
C LEU A 49 0.06 13.06 -10.67
N GLU A 50 1.06 13.80 -11.12
CA GLU A 50 2.24 14.16 -10.33
C GLU A 50 1.83 14.98 -9.10
N ASP A 51 0.96 15.99 -9.25
CA ASP A 51 0.41 16.79 -8.15
C ASP A 51 -0.39 15.90 -7.17
N TYR A 52 -1.22 15.00 -7.70
CA TYR A 52 -1.92 14.02 -6.87
C TYR A 52 -0.97 13.13 -6.05
N LEU A 53 0.13 12.68 -6.68
CA LEU A 53 1.10 11.77 -6.05
C LEU A 53 1.98 12.46 -5.00
N GLU A 54 2.05 13.79 -4.93
CA GLU A 54 2.83 14.49 -3.89
C GLU A 54 2.37 14.11 -2.47
N ALA A 55 1.09 13.89 -2.25
CA ALA A 55 0.57 13.50 -0.94
C ALA A 55 1.13 12.15 -0.46
N PHE A 56 1.42 11.22 -1.39
CA PHE A 56 1.94 9.90 -1.06
C PHE A 56 3.34 9.92 -0.44
N VAL A 57 4.14 10.96 -0.70
CA VAL A 57 5.44 11.15 -0.02
C VAL A 57 5.25 11.25 1.49
N HIS A 58 4.16 11.86 1.93
CA HIS A 58 3.87 12.04 3.35
C HIS A 58 3.26 10.79 3.98
N THR A 59 2.36 10.11 3.27
CA THR A 59 1.75 8.88 3.79
C THR A 59 2.78 7.76 3.89
N THR A 60 3.61 7.55 2.86
CA THR A 60 4.68 6.55 2.87
C THR A 60 5.74 6.84 3.94
N ALA A 61 6.07 8.12 4.20
CA ALA A 61 6.99 8.49 5.29
C ALA A 61 6.48 8.08 6.68
N LEU A 62 5.16 8.04 6.90
CA LEU A 62 4.54 7.58 8.14
C LEU A 62 4.45 6.04 8.22
N MET A 63 4.57 5.34 7.11
CA MET A 63 4.54 3.88 7.02
C MET A 63 5.94 3.28 7.25
N SER A 64 6.70 3.82 8.21
CA SER A 64 8.12 3.55 8.44
C SER A 64 8.42 2.63 9.64
N SER A 65 7.40 2.12 10.31
CA SER A 65 7.53 1.18 11.42
C SER A 65 6.48 0.07 11.35
N TYR A 66 6.76 -1.07 12.00
CA TYR A 66 5.84 -2.20 12.07
C TYR A 66 4.47 -1.77 12.62
N ASP A 67 4.46 -1.09 13.77
CA ASP A 67 3.22 -0.66 14.44
C ASP A 67 2.38 0.30 13.56
N ASN A 68 3.05 1.20 12.82
CA ASN A 68 2.34 2.13 11.94
C ASN A 68 1.69 1.38 10.77
N LEU A 69 2.43 0.47 10.12
CA LEU A 69 1.92 -0.36 9.02
C LEU A 69 0.76 -1.25 9.47
N GLU A 70 0.89 -1.92 10.62
CA GLU A 70 -0.17 -2.76 11.19
C GLU A 70 -1.43 -1.94 11.46
N ARG A 71 -1.29 -0.78 12.11
CA ARG A 71 -2.41 0.13 12.40
C ARG A 71 -3.09 0.62 11.12
N ILE A 72 -2.31 1.07 10.14
CA ILE A 72 -2.84 1.60 8.86
C ILE A 72 -3.59 0.50 8.11
N ALA A 73 -3.06 -0.71 8.04
CA ALA A 73 -3.71 -1.84 7.38
C ALA A 73 -5.01 -2.24 8.09
N PHE A 74 -5.01 -2.27 9.42
CA PHE A 74 -6.21 -2.52 10.21
C PHE A 74 -7.29 -1.46 9.92
N GLU A 75 -6.94 -0.17 10.00
CA GLU A 75 -7.87 0.94 9.80
C GLU A 75 -8.43 0.97 8.37
N ALA A 76 -7.61 0.66 7.37
CA ALA A 76 -8.06 0.56 5.98
C ALA A 76 -9.12 -0.55 5.80
N ALA A 77 -8.89 -1.74 6.36
CA ALA A 77 -9.85 -2.82 6.31
C ALA A 77 -11.12 -2.52 7.13
N GLU A 78 -11.00 -1.84 8.28
CA GLU A 78 -12.14 -1.37 9.07
C GLU A 78 -13.01 -0.39 8.28
N ASP A 79 -12.41 0.60 7.61
CA ASP A 79 -13.13 1.58 6.77
C ASP A 79 -13.87 0.90 5.61
N MET A 80 -13.25 -0.09 4.98
CA MET A 80 -13.87 -0.89 3.94
C MET A 80 -15.07 -1.69 4.50
N HIS A 81 -14.92 -2.31 5.68
CA HIS A 81 -16.03 -2.99 6.35
C HIS A 81 -17.17 -2.02 6.64
N MET A 82 -16.91 -0.84 7.18
CA MET A 82 -17.93 0.18 7.47
C MET A 82 -18.66 0.65 6.20
N CYS A 83 -18.04 0.54 5.03
CA CYS A 83 -18.66 0.78 3.72
C CYS A 83 -19.43 -0.45 3.17
N GLY A 84 -19.49 -1.56 3.93
CA GLY A 84 -20.18 -2.80 3.56
C GLY A 84 -19.39 -3.68 2.60
N VAL A 85 -18.06 -3.54 2.56
CA VAL A 85 -17.15 -4.41 1.82
C VAL A 85 -16.90 -5.69 2.62
N THR A 86 -16.91 -6.84 1.95
CA THR A 86 -16.66 -8.16 2.55
C THR A 86 -15.38 -8.81 2.02
N LEU A 87 -14.91 -8.37 0.84
CA LEU A 87 -13.64 -8.77 0.22
C LEU A 87 -12.85 -7.53 -0.18
N TYR A 88 -11.62 -7.41 0.33
CA TYR A 88 -10.75 -6.25 0.16
C TYR A 88 -9.34 -6.66 -0.29
N GLU A 89 -8.93 -6.19 -1.46
CA GLU A 89 -7.58 -6.36 -1.99
C GLU A 89 -6.89 -4.99 -2.04
N SER A 90 -5.83 -4.84 -1.25
CA SER A 90 -5.06 -3.60 -1.23
C SER A 90 -3.62 -3.83 -1.66
N ARG A 91 -3.08 -2.87 -2.41
CA ARG A 91 -1.71 -2.91 -2.91
C ARG A 91 -0.82 -1.92 -2.18
N TYR A 92 0.44 -2.33 -2.05
CA TYR A 92 1.47 -1.50 -1.45
C TYR A 92 2.84 -1.77 -2.08
N ALA A 93 3.64 -0.71 -2.25
CA ALA A 93 5.03 -0.79 -2.69
C ALA A 93 5.95 -0.98 -1.48
N PRO A 94 6.36 -2.22 -1.13
CA PRO A 94 6.94 -2.53 0.17
C PRO A 94 8.30 -1.86 0.41
N LEU A 95 9.04 -1.58 -0.67
CA LEU A 95 10.37 -0.98 -0.56
C LEU A 95 10.35 0.47 -0.06
N TYR A 96 9.19 1.14 -0.06
CA TYR A 96 9.07 2.48 0.53
C TYR A 96 9.15 2.48 2.05
N SER A 97 8.84 1.36 2.69
CA SER A 97 8.92 1.22 4.15
C SER A 97 10.22 0.60 4.65
N VAL A 98 10.98 -0.07 3.78
CA VAL A 98 12.25 -0.71 4.19
C VAL A 98 13.26 0.34 4.64
N ASN A 99 13.81 0.14 5.84
CA ASN A 99 14.80 1.01 6.45
C ASN A 99 15.74 0.18 7.36
N ASN A 100 16.56 0.82 8.21
CA ASN A 100 17.52 0.11 9.08
C ASN A 100 16.85 -0.80 10.12
N ASP A 101 15.63 -0.47 10.52
CA ASP A 101 14.89 -1.14 11.60
C ASP A 101 13.74 -2.01 11.08
N LEU A 102 13.45 -1.96 9.77
CA LEU A 102 12.31 -2.62 9.15
C LEU A 102 12.70 -3.25 7.80
N ASN A 103 12.81 -4.56 7.75
CA ASN A 103 13.05 -5.29 6.50
C ASN A 103 11.76 -5.58 5.73
N VAL A 104 11.85 -6.10 4.51
CA VAL A 104 10.69 -6.35 3.66
C VAL A 104 9.73 -7.41 4.24
N GLU A 105 10.26 -8.41 4.95
CA GLU A 105 9.42 -9.41 5.62
C GLU A 105 8.60 -8.79 6.73
N ASP A 106 9.19 -7.88 7.51
CA ASP A 106 8.50 -7.15 8.57
C ASP A 106 7.38 -6.27 7.98
N VAL A 107 7.61 -5.63 6.83
CA VAL A 107 6.58 -4.84 6.12
C VAL A 107 5.38 -5.71 5.74
N ILE A 108 5.63 -6.87 5.11
CA ILE A 108 4.57 -7.81 4.70
C ILE A 108 3.82 -8.35 5.92
N ASN A 109 4.56 -8.73 6.97
CA ASN A 109 3.97 -9.27 8.19
C ASN A 109 3.13 -8.23 8.94
N ALA A 110 3.57 -6.97 9.01
CA ALA A 110 2.83 -5.90 9.67
C ALA A 110 1.49 -5.62 8.98
N ILE A 111 1.48 -5.52 7.65
CA ILE A 111 0.25 -5.29 6.88
C ILE A 111 -0.72 -6.47 7.06
N ASN A 112 -0.22 -7.71 6.92
CA ASN A 112 -1.05 -8.90 7.12
C ASN A 112 -1.57 -9.03 8.57
N SER A 113 -0.79 -8.61 9.56
CA SER A 113 -1.25 -8.56 10.96
C SER A 113 -2.43 -7.63 11.11
N GLY A 114 -2.39 -6.42 10.56
CA GLY A 114 -3.51 -5.48 10.57
C GLY A 114 -4.75 -6.02 9.86
N PHE A 115 -4.60 -6.63 8.69
CA PHE A 115 -5.70 -7.27 7.96
C PHE A 115 -6.31 -8.43 8.74
N ASN A 116 -5.49 -9.29 9.35
CA ASN A 116 -5.97 -10.42 10.16
C ASN A 116 -6.71 -9.95 11.42
N GLN A 117 -6.28 -8.83 12.04
CA GLN A 117 -7.01 -8.24 13.17
C GLN A 117 -8.41 -7.77 12.73
N ALA A 118 -8.51 -7.08 11.59
CA ALA A 118 -9.79 -6.65 11.04
C ALA A 118 -10.68 -7.83 10.64
N GLU A 119 -10.12 -8.89 10.05
CA GLU A 119 -10.85 -10.13 9.77
C GLU A 119 -11.43 -10.75 11.03
N ASN A 120 -10.65 -10.86 12.09
CA ASN A 120 -11.07 -11.45 13.36
C ASN A 120 -12.20 -10.65 14.04
N ILE A 121 -12.21 -9.33 13.89
CA ILE A 121 -13.20 -8.45 14.54
C ILE A 121 -14.45 -8.30 13.68
N TYR A 122 -14.28 -8.11 12.38
CA TYR A 122 -15.34 -7.69 11.46
C TYR A 122 -15.74 -8.76 10.44
N GLY A 123 -14.93 -9.79 10.25
CA GLY A 123 -15.15 -10.84 9.25
C GLY A 123 -14.85 -10.43 7.80
N ILE A 124 -14.24 -9.26 7.57
CA ILE A 124 -13.81 -8.82 6.25
C ILE A 124 -12.59 -9.63 5.79
N LYS A 125 -12.64 -10.21 4.60
CA LYS A 125 -11.49 -10.89 3.99
C LYS A 125 -10.62 -9.86 3.29
N SER A 126 -9.35 -9.76 3.70
CA SER A 126 -8.41 -8.81 3.12
C SER A 126 -7.15 -9.52 2.62
N GLY A 127 -6.54 -8.99 1.57
CA GLY A 127 -5.31 -9.53 1.02
C GLY A 127 -4.37 -8.45 0.50
N LEU A 128 -3.05 -8.69 0.68
CA LEU A 128 -1.99 -7.81 0.22
C LEU A 128 -1.54 -8.17 -1.19
N ILE A 129 -1.53 -7.19 -2.08
CA ILE A 129 -0.87 -7.22 -3.39
C ILE A 129 0.44 -6.45 -3.28
N LEU A 130 1.57 -7.06 -3.65
CA LEU A 130 2.83 -6.32 -3.73
C LEU A 130 2.91 -5.53 -5.02
N CYS A 131 3.44 -4.31 -4.93
CA CYS A 131 3.47 -3.37 -6.03
C CYS A 131 4.89 -2.95 -6.37
N GLY A 132 5.32 -3.18 -7.61
CA GLY A 132 6.55 -2.62 -8.16
C GLY A 132 6.31 -1.24 -8.76
N MET A 133 7.23 -0.30 -8.57
CA MET A 133 7.11 1.06 -9.12
C MET A 133 7.66 1.12 -10.55
N ARG A 134 6.77 1.28 -11.54
CA ARG A 134 7.11 1.15 -12.98
C ARG A 134 8.10 2.18 -13.52
N ASN A 135 8.25 3.31 -12.85
CA ASN A 135 9.26 4.32 -13.18
C ASN A 135 10.69 3.92 -12.75
N ASP A 136 10.85 2.82 -12.03
CA ASP A 136 12.12 2.22 -11.65
C ASP A 136 12.12 0.72 -11.98
N LYS A 137 12.80 0.35 -13.07
CA LYS A 137 12.86 -1.04 -13.52
C LYS A 137 13.52 -1.98 -12.50
N GLN A 138 14.51 -1.50 -11.75
CA GLN A 138 15.17 -2.29 -10.72
C GLN A 138 14.22 -2.56 -9.54
N ASN A 139 13.39 -1.58 -9.20
CA ASN A 139 12.35 -1.75 -8.20
C ASN A 139 11.35 -2.85 -8.61
N VAL A 140 10.83 -2.81 -9.85
CA VAL A 140 9.89 -3.83 -10.33
C VAL A 140 10.54 -5.22 -10.30
N SER A 141 11.78 -5.36 -10.78
CA SER A 141 12.50 -6.64 -10.77
C SER A 141 12.67 -7.18 -9.35
N LEU A 142 13.14 -6.34 -8.43
CA LEU A 142 13.35 -6.75 -7.03
C LEU A 142 12.03 -7.11 -6.33
N VAL A 143 10.97 -6.31 -6.50
CA VAL A 143 9.67 -6.61 -5.88
C VAL A 143 9.04 -7.86 -6.49
N SER A 144 9.30 -8.17 -7.77
CA SER A 144 8.83 -9.42 -8.38
C SER A 144 9.50 -10.65 -7.77
N GLU A 145 10.79 -10.60 -7.46
CA GLU A 145 11.50 -11.66 -6.73
C GLU A 145 10.95 -11.82 -5.30
N ILE A 146 10.77 -10.70 -4.59
CA ILE A 146 10.15 -10.69 -3.26
C ILE A 146 8.75 -11.33 -3.30
N ALA A 147 7.94 -11.03 -4.31
CA ALA A 147 6.60 -11.62 -4.45
C ALA A 147 6.64 -13.15 -4.59
N ILE A 148 7.64 -13.69 -5.29
CA ILE A 148 7.85 -15.14 -5.40
C ILE A 148 8.27 -15.75 -4.06
N ASP A 149 9.21 -15.10 -3.36
CA ASP A 149 9.73 -15.57 -2.06
C ASP A 149 8.64 -15.58 -0.97
N TYR A 150 7.73 -14.61 -1.01
CA TYR A 150 6.65 -14.45 -0.04
C TYR A 150 5.25 -14.80 -0.58
N LYS A 151 5.17 -15.64 -1.61
CA LYS A 151 3.92 -15.99 -2.29
C LYS A 151 2.80 -16.51 -1.38
N ASP A 152 3.16 -17.16 -0.26
CA ASP A 152 2.17 -17.68 0.70
C ASP A 152 1.63 -16.58 1.65
N LYS A 153 2.19 -15.38 1.60
CA LYS A 153 1.80 -14.22 2.42
C LYS A 153 1.11 -13.11 1.63
N ILE A 154 1.00 -13.26 0.31
CA ILE A 154 0.39 -12.25 -0.58
C ILE A 154 -0.64 -12.88 -1.49
N ILE A 155 -1.51 -12.09 -2.07
CA ILE A 155 -2.53 -12.57 -2.99
C ILE A 155 -2.22 -12.26 -4.47
N GLY A 156 -1.26 -11.40 -4.74
CA GLY A 156 -0.89 -11.03 -6.11
C GLY A 156 0.23 -10.00 -6.20
N PHE A 157 0.51 -9.63 -7.44
CA PHE A 157 1.51 -8.63 -7.82
C PHE A 157 0.92 -7.64 -8.83
N ASP A 158 1.32 -6.37 -8.71
CA ASP A 158 0.97 -5.29 -9.62
C ASP A 158 2.18 -4.38 -9.91
N ILE A 159 2.04 -3.49 -10.89
CA ILE A 159 2.95 -2.36 -11.11
C ILE A 159 2.19 -1.05 -11.02
N ALA A 160 2.68 -0.09 -10.22
CA ALA A 160 2.09 1.22 -10.03
C ALA A 160 3.00 2.36 -10.49
N GLY A 161 2.49 3.58 -10.42
CA GLY A 161 3.17 4.79 -10.83
C GLY A 161 2.78 5.26 -12.24
N PRO A 162 3.46 6.29 -12.78
CA PRO A 162 3.09 6.91 -14.04
C PRO A 162 3.22 5.94 -15.22
N GLU A 163 2.13 5.74 -15.97
CA GLU A 163 2.09 4.79 -17.08
C GLU A 163 2.73 5.32 -18.36
N TYR A 164 2.70 6.63 -18.55
CA TYR A 164 3.32 7.27 -19.71
C TYR A 164 4.84 6.99 -19.72
N ASN A 165 5.36 6.45 -20.82
CA ASN A 165 6.73 5.96 -21.01
C ASN A 165 7.11 4.68 -20.22
N TYR A 166 6.25 4.13 -19.38
CA TYR A 166 6.52 2.93 -18.56
C TYR A 166 5.46 1.86 -18.77
N LEU A 167 5.27 1.46 -20.04
CA LEU A 167 4.23 0.49 -20.45
C LEU A 167 4.47 -0.88 -19.81
N PRO A 168 3.42 -1.65 -19.51
CA PRO A 168 3.53 -3.01 -18.96
C PRO A 168 4.43 -3.95 -19.76
N SER A 169 4.50 -3.77 -21.09
CA SER A 169 5.35 -4.57 -21.98
C SER A 169 6.85 -4.49 -21.65
N LEU A 170 7.31 -3.45 -20.95
CA LEU A 170 8.69 -3.31 -20.49
C LEU A 170 9.07 -4.32 -19.39
N PHE A 171 8.07 -4.93 -18.74
CA PHE A 171 8.19 -5.84 -17.59
C PHE A 171 7.71 -7.25 -17.92
N SER A 172 7.65 -7.61 -19.22
CA SER A 172 7.14 -8.91 -19.67
C SER A 172 7.92 -10.09 -19.10
N SER A 173 9.24 -9.94 -18.86
CA SER A 173 10.08 -10.96 -18.24
C SER A 173 9.66 -11.23 -16.79
N GLU A 174 9.43 -10.17 -16.03
CA GLU A 174 9.01 -10.23 -14.64
C GLU A 174 7.61 -10.85 -14.52
N PHE A 175 6.67 -10.42 -15.37
CA PHE A 175 5.32 -11.01 -15.41
C PHE A 175 5.30 -12.49 -15.80
N ASN A 176 6.12 -12.90 -16.77
CA ASN A 176 6.23 -14.33 -17.12
C ASN A 176 6.77 -15.14 -15.94
N ASN A 177 7.84 -14.67 -15.30
CA ASN A 177 8.42 -15.34 -14.14
C ASN A 177 7.43 -15.44 -12.97
N LEU A 178 6.71 -14.35 -12.66
CA LEU A 178 5.67 -14.34 -11.63
C LEU A 178 4.57 -15.37 -11.94
N SER A 179 4.08 -15.39 -13.19
CA SER A 179 3.03 -16.31 -13.64
C SER A 179 3.48 -17.77 -13.56
N GLU A 180 4.72 -18.08 -13.98
CA GLU A 180 5.32 -19.43 -13.89
C GLU A 180 5.45 -19.90 -12.43
N ASN A 181 5.62 -18.98 -11.47
CA ASN A 181 5.67 -19.27 -10.03
C ASN A 181 4.28 -19.24 -9.34
N GLY A 182 3.21 -19.04 -10.11
CA GLY A 182 1.83 -19.08 -9.63
C GLY A 182 1.36 -17.83 -8.89
N ILE A 183 2.01 -16.67 -9.12
CA ILE A 183 1.58 -15.38 -8.61
C ILE A 183 0.45 -14.82 -9.49
N ASN A 184 -0.66 -14.40 -8.88
CA ASN A 184 -1.72 -13.68 -9.58
C ASN A 184 -1.22 -12.29 -10.00
N LEU A 185 -1.58 -11.88 -11.21
CA LEU A 185 -1.24 -10.57 -11.77
C LEU A 185 -2.49 -9.71 -11.89
N THR A 186 -2.37 -8.43 -11.58
CA THR A 186 -3.48 -7.49 -11.65
C THR A 186 -3.06 -6.17 -12.31
#